data_fd52edd3cd7ecc7ffe442c3183c968de
#
_entry.id   fd52edd3cd7ecc7ffe442c3183c968de
#
_cell.length_a   1.000
_cell.length_b   1.000
_cell.length_c   1.000
_cell.angle_alpha   90.00
_cell.angle_beta   90.00
_cell.angle_gamma   90.00
#
_symmetry.space_group_name_H-M   'P 1'
#
loop_
_entity.id
_entity.type
_entity.pdbx_description
1 polymer ?
#
loop_
_entity_poly.entity_id
_entity_poly.type
_entity_poly.pdbx_seq_one_letter_code
_entity_poly.pdbx_strand_id
1 'polypeptide(L)'
;MTLTRRGFAAVAGAGALVTATRSAWASAARPWPYLIGADVSWLPEDETAGATYWEDGRRRDPLAILRGAGFNAIKLRTFVDPADGYSKGKPGGPWCDLAQTLTFGRRIKAARLHFSLTLHCSDTWADPQHQHKPAAWAQLPFTRLVEQVRHYTAESLATLVRGGAEPDLVVIGNETTFGMLWPEGRVGLTVATGNPQTDAVHLGVANAGGYNRFAALLKAGIAGARAAAPRAKIALHNHLGRYWPIVRHWADSLLERGVRFDALGFSCYQQATQGDWQRTFAEFARRYPELEFLALEYSSRKRYVNDLVHAQPHGWGSYIWEPTRHQEAIFLKNGRSAGEGPRPDLLSHGINAAEAPGAAPAAAPLPVREDHGGRQDADPRFLDLYRQMARDYRVAPAPSRRS
;
A
#
# COMPACT_ATOMS: atom_id res chain seq x y z
N MET A 1 -80.79 -45.19 -3.28
CA MET A 1 -79.85 -46.28 -3.01
C MET A 1 -78.54 -45.69 -2.60
N THR A 2 -78.31 -45.90 -1.33
CA THR A 2 -77.04 -46.08 -0.57
C THR A 2 -75.97 -44.94 -0.56
N LEU A 3 -75.91 -44.39 0.62
CA LEU A 3 -74.82 -43.61 1.25
C LEU A 3 -73.47 -44.29 1.17
N THR A 4 -72.41 -43.46 1.12
CA THR A 4 -71.29 -43.65 2.06
C THR A 4 -70.52 -42.35 2.32
N ARG A 5 -70.36 -42.05 3.61
CA ARG A 5 -69.53 -41.05 4.23
C ARG A 5 -68.10 -41.53 4.20
N ARG A 6 -67.15 -40.58 4.05
CA ARG A 6 -65.75 -40.57 4.61
C ARG A 6 -65.00 -39.45 3.87
N GLY A 7 -64.25 -38.61 4.45
CA GLY A 7 -63.75 -38.42 5.79
C GLY A 7 -62.92 -37.15 5.71
N PHE A 8 -63.02 -36.24 6.65
CA PHE A 8 -62.23 -35.03 6.79
C PHE A 8 -60.83 -35.45 7.16
N ALA A 9 -59.85 -35.10 6.32
CA ALA A 9 -58.41 -35.13 6.68
C ALA A 9 -57.97 -33.72 6.95
N ALA A 10 -57.61 -33.42 8.19
CA ALA A 10 -56.96 -32.19 8.62
C ALA A 10 -55.54 -32.14 8.09
N VAL A 11 -55.25 -31.15 7.28
CA VAL A 11 -53.88 -30.85 6.88
C VAL A 11 -53.26 -29.96 7.98
N ALA A 12 -52.46 -30.57 8.83
CA ALA A 12 -51.63 -29.86 9.80
C ALA A 12 -50.55 -29.10 9.03
N GLY A 13 -50.59 -27.77 9.11
CA GLY A 13 -49.55 -26.90 8.57
C GLY A 13 -48.24 -27.10 9.32
N ALA A 14 -47.27 -27.71 8.69
CA ALA A 14 -45.89 -27.71 9.15
C ALA A 14 -45.26 -26.33 8.85
N GLY A 15 -45.24 -25.47 9.88
CA GLY A 15 -44.46 -24.26 9.87
C GLY A 15 -42.97 -24.60 9.78
N ALA A 16 -42.38 -24.45 8.61
CA ALA A 16 -40.97 -24.54 8.46
C ALA A 16 -40.32 -23.32 9.15
N LEU A 17 -39.74 -23.56 10.33
CA LEU A 17 -38.78 -22.64 10.93
C LEU A 17 -37.59 -22.55 9.96
N VAL A 18 -37.49 -21.45 9.22
CA VAL A 18 -36.28 -21.06 8.55
C VAL A 18 -35.29 -20.60 9.64
N THR A 19 -34.56 -21.54 10.21
CA THR A 19 -33.37 -21.24 10.97
C THR A 19 -32.37 -20.61 9.97
N ALA A 20 -32.25 -19.28 10.02
CA ALA A 20 -31.16 -18.58 9.40
C ALA A 20 -29.85 -19.11 10.00
N THR A 21 -29.28 -20.10 9.38
CA THR A 21 -27.88 -20.48 9.61
C THR A 21 -27.05 -19.28 9.22
N ARG A 22 -26.66 -18.46 10.21
CA ARG A 22 -25.49 -17.62 10.09
C ARG A 22 -24.37 -18.57 9.72
N SER A 23 -24.02 -18.61 8.44
CA SER A 23 -22.78 -19.19 7.99
C SER A 23 -21.69 -18.44 8.74
N ALA A 24 -21.22 -19.03 9.84
CA ALA A 24 -19.95 -18.69 10.39
C ALA A 24 -18.96 -19.06 9.27
N TRP A 25 -18.57 -18.07 8.50
CA TRP A 25 -17.36 -18.14 7.71
C TRP A 25 -16.27 -18.35 8.75
N ALA A 26 -15.91 -19.62 8.96
CA ALA A 26 -14.73 -19.97 9.72
C ALA A 26 -13.61 -19.22 9.02
N SER A 27 -13.10 -18.18 9.70
CA SER A 27 -11.91 -17.48 9.30
C SER A 27 -10.81 -18.54 9.16
N ALA A 28 -10.60 -19.03 7.96
CA ALA A 28 -9.39 -19.74 7.65
C ALA A 28 -8.28 -18.82 8.14
N ALA A 29 -7.45 -19.33 9.06
CA ALA A 29 -6.38 -18.53 9.65
C ALA A 29 -5.64 -17.86 8.50
N ARG A 30 -5.65 -16.53 8.45
CA ARG A 30 -4.95 -15.78 7.40
C ARG A 30 -3.51 -16.26 7.37
N PRO A 31 -2.95 -16.67 6.23
CA PRO A 31 -1.58 -17.16 6.18
C PRO A 31 -0.55 -16.09 6.56
N TRP A 32 -0.99 -14.83 6.59
CA TRP A 32 -0.24 -13.67 7.06
C TRP A 32 -1.05 -12.87 8.10
N PRO A 33 -0.39 -12.30 9.13
CA PRO A 33 -1.08 -11.41 10.06
C PRO A 33 -1.57 -10.17 9.32
N TYR A 34 -2.65 -9.55 9.81
CA TYR A 34 -3.06 -8.24 9.32
C TYR A 34 -1.94 -7.24 9.59
N LEU A 35 -1.56 -6.45 8.57
CA LEU A 35 -0.47 -5.49 8.67
C LEU A 35 -1.01 -4.11 9.03
N ILE A 36 -0.53 -3.57 10.13
CA ILE A 36 -0.59 -2.13 10.42
C ILE A 36 0.83 -1.60 10.17
N GLY A 37 1.02 -0.97 9.02
CA GLY A 37 2.33 -0.58 8.53
C GLY A 37 2.52 0.93 8.43
N ALA A 38 3.78 1.33 8.36
CA ALA A 38 4.21 2.71 8.07
C ALA A 38 5.31 2.71 7.01
N ASP A 39 5.20 3.57 6.00
CA ASP A 39 6.31 3.94 5.13
C ASP A 39 7.09 5.05 5.82
N VAL A 40 8.34 4.79 6.13
CA VAL A 40 9.21 5.73 6.83
C VAL A 40 10.54 5.91 6.10
N SER A 41 10.48 5.91 4.79
CA SER A 41 11.68 5.99 3.93
C SER A 41 12.46 7.28 4.14
N TRP A 42 11.83 8.35 4.61
CA TRP A 42 12.49 9.60 4.96
C TRP A 42 13.16 9.59 6.33
N LEU A 43 12.88 8.62 7.18
CA LEU A 43 13.39 8.60 8.55
C LEU A 43 14.92 8.71 8.66
N PRO A 44 15.74 8.02 7.83
CA PRO A 44 17.20 8.20 7.86
C PRO A 44 17.64 9.63 7.50
N GLU A 45 16.98 10.26 6.53
CA GLU A 45 17.24 11.65 6.15
C GLU A 45 16.86 12.61 7.29
N ASP A 46 15.71 12.38 7.94
CA ASP A 46 15.26 13.14 9.12
C ASP A 46 16.24 13.05 10.28
N GLU A 47 16.68 11.84 10.63
CA GLU A 47 17.62 11.61 11.72
C GLU A 47 18.99 12.26 11.44
N THR A 48 19.44 12.24 10.18
CA THR A 48 20.68 12.93 9.77
C THR A 48 20.53 14.44 9.83
N ALA A 49 19.34 14.97 9.57
CA ALA A 49 19.03 16.39 9.77
C ALA A 49 18.82 16.75 11.25
N GLY A 50 19.06 15.82 12.17
CA GLY A 50 18.97 16.05 13.61
C GLY A 50 17.58 15.83 14.22
N ALA A 51 16.68 15.13 13.52
CA ALA A 51 15.38 14.78 14.11
C ALA A 51 15.55 13.86 15.33
N THR A 52 14.78 14.13 16.36
CA THR A 52 14.68 13.29 17.55
C THR A 52 13.21 13.04 17.87
N TYR A 53 12.89 11.80 18.20
CA TYR A 53 11.51 11.36 18.39
C TYR A 53 11.19 11.14 19.86
N TRP A 54 10.01 11.59 20.28
CA TRP A 54 9.61 11.63 21.70
C TRP A 54 8.20 11.06 21.88
N GLU A 55 8.02 10.29 22.93
CA GLU A 55 6.73 9.79 23.42
C GLU A 55 6.65 10.07 24.92
N ASP A 56 5.58 10.70 25.38
CA ASP A 56 5.33 11.04 26.78
C ASP A 56 6.54 11.75 27.44
N GLY A 57 7.13 12.71 26.72
CA GLY A 57 8.27 13.49 27.21
C GLY A 57 9.61 12.73 27.25
N ARG A 58 9.68 11.51 26.72
CA ARG A 58 10.90 10.70 26.67
C ARG A 58 11.37 10.50 25.23
N ARG A 59 12.67 10.73 25.01
CA ARG A 59 13.28 10.42 23.71
C ARG A 59 13.32 8.90 23.51
N ARG A 60 12.84 8.44 22.35
CA ARG A 60 12.76 7.02 22.00
C ARG A 60 13.08 6.80 20.51
N ASP A 61 13.45 5.58 20.16
CA ASP A 61 13.53 5.14 18.78
C ASP A 61 12.13 5.19 18.11
N PRO A 62 11.96 5.84 16.95
CA PRO A 62 10.65 5.96 16.30
C PRO A 62 10.03 4.62 15.91
N LEU A 63 10.85 3.60 15.55
CA LEU A 63 10.32 2.26 15.29
C LEU A 63 9.80 1.60 16.56
N ALA A 64 10.43 1.89 17.70
CA ALA A 64 9.94 1.41 19.00
C ALA A 64 8.64 2.10 19.42
N ILE A 65 8.47 3.40 19.12
CA ILE A 65 7.23 4.15 19.34
C ILE A 65 6.10 3.55 18.48
N LEU A 66 6.32 3.42 17.17
CA LEU A 66 5.35 2.84 16.25
C LEU A 66 4.96 1.42 16.67
N ARG A 67 5.95 0.57 16.99
CA ARG A 67 5.67 -0.79 17.46
C ARG A 67 4.86 -0.80 18.75
N GLY A 68 5.16 0.10 19.71
CA GLY A 68 4.39 0.27 20.93
C GLY A 68 2.94 0.72 20.69
N ALA A 69 2.69 1.36 19.56
CA ALA A 69 1.35 1.73 19.09
C ALA A 69 0.64 0.62 18.31
N GLY A 70 1.26 -0.55 18.13
CA GLY A 70 0.65 -1.68 17.44
C GLY A 70 1.01 -1.83 15.97
N PHE A 71 1.93 -1.02 15.45
CA PHE A 71 2.50 -1.26 14.12
C PHE A 71 3.33 -2.54 14.13
N ASN A 72 3.14 -3.37 13.11
CA ASN A 72 3.88 -4.60 12.94
C ASN A 72 4.65 -4.69 11.61
N ALA A 73 4.56 -3.65 10.78
CA ALA A 73 5.21 -3.60 9.47
C ALA A 73 5.81 -2.21 9.18
N ILE A 74 6.95 -2.20 8.50
CA ILE A 74 7.59 -1.00 7.98
C ILE A 74 7.83 -1.19 6.48
N LYS A 75 7.47 -0.18 5.70
CA LYS A 75 7.74 -0.10 4.26
C LYS A 75 8.86 0.90 4.01
N LEU A 76 9.75 0.55 3.09
CA LEU A 76 10.75 1.44 2.51
C LEU A 76 10.60 1.45 1.00
N ARG A 77 11.04 2.54 0.38
CA ARG A 77 11.30 2.63 -1.06
C ARG A 77 12.79 2.60 -1.34
N THR A 78 13.15 2.16 -2.54
CA THR A 78 14.51 2.31 -3.06
C THR A 78 14.49 2.74 -4.52
N PHE A 79 15.48 3.52 -4.90
CA PHE A 79 15.72 4.00 -6.26
C PHE A 79 16.93 3.27 -6.86
N VAL A 80 17.12 3.38 -8.18
CA VAL A 80 18.23 2.72 -8.90
C VAL A 80 19.53 3.47 -8.66
N ASP A 81 19.57 4.74 -9.00
CA ASP A 81 20.68 5.65 -8.73
C ASP A 81 20.15 6.98 -8.20
N PRO A 82 19.83 7.06 -6.90
CA PRO A 82 19.31 8.30 -6.34
C PRO A 82 20.36 9.42 -6.25
N ALA A 83 21.64 9.13 -6.35
CA ALA A 83 22.70 10.16 -6.29
C ALA A 83 22.56 11.16 -7.43
N ASP A 84 22.23 10.67 -8.63
CA ASP A 84 21.97 11.52 -9.81
C ASP A 84 20.48 11.89 -9.99
N GLY A 85 19.60 11.37 -9.14
CA GLY A 85 18.15 11.57 -9.15
C GLY A 85 17.61 12.22 -7.89
N TYR A 86 16.88 11.44 -7.10
CA TYR A 86 16.16 11.88 -5.89
C TYR A 86 17.06 12.61 -4.88
N SER A 87 18.27 12.14 -4.71
CA SER A 87 19.21 12.63 -3.68
C SER A 87 20.19 13.68 -4.19
N LYS A 88 20.09 14.06 -5.46
CA LYS A 88 21.01 15.01 -6.09
C LYS A 88 21.02 16.34 -5.34
N GLY A 89 22.19 16.72 -4.85
CA GLY A 89 22.38 17.96 -4.09
C GLY A 89 21.89 17.92 -2.64
N LYS A 90 21.34 16.81 -2.16
CA LYS A 90 20.92 16.68 -0.75
C LYS A 90 22.11 16.31 0.15
N PRO A 91 22.30 16.98 1.29
CA PRO A 91 23.38 16.65 2.21
C PRO A 91 23.19 15.27 2.84
N GLY A 92 24.26 14.55 3.10
CA GLY A 92 24.27 13.25 3.77
C GLY A 92 23.77 12.07 2.94
N GLY A 93 23.38 12.29 1.65
CA GLY A 93 22.95 11.23 0.75
C GLY A 93 24.10 10.32 0.27
N PRO A 94 23.79 9.39 -0.66
CA PRO A 94 22.51 9.24 -1.36
C PRO A 94 21.40 8.61 -0.48
N TRP A 95 20.22 9.22 -0.51
CA TRP A 95 19.05 8.74 0.23
C TRP A 95 18.23 7.76 -0.60
N CYS A 96 17.71 6.72 0.07
CA CYS A 96 16.92 5.66 -0.55
C CYS A 96 17.69 4.86 -1.62
N ASP A 97 19.03 4.78 -1.52
CA ASP A 97 19.82 3.82 -2.29
C ASP A 97 19.76 2.41 -1.66
N LEU A 98 20.36 1.45 -2.30
CA LEU A 98 20.38 0.08 -1.83
C LEU A 98 21.19 -0.11 -0.53
N ALA A 99 22.27 0.63 -0.34
CA ALA A 99 23.13 0.52 0.84
C ALA A 99 22.40 1.05 2.08
N GLN A 100 21.74 2.18 1.96
CA GLN A 100 20.92 2.74 3.03
C GLN A 100 19.69 1.85 3.30
N THR A 101 19.04 1.34 2.25
CA THR A 101 17.93 0.39 2.36
C THR A 101 18.37 -0.86 3.12
N LEU A 102 19.55 -1.40 2.87
CA LEU A 102 20.12 -2.52 3.61
C LEU A 102 20.32 -2.18 5.09
N THR A 103 20.93 -1.05 5.38
CA THR A 103 21.19 -0.59 6.76
C THR A 103 19.90 -0.44 7.54
N PHE A 104 18.93 0.22 6.96
CA PHE A 104 17.65 0.44 7.61
C PHE A 104 16.78 -0.81 7.65
N GLY A 105 16.83 -1.67 6.64
CA GLY A 105 16.19 -2.98 6.64
C GLY A 105 16.67 -3.88 7.80
N ARG A 106 17.97 -3.85 8.12
CA ARG A 106 18.50 -4.52 9.32
C ARG A 106 17.90 -3.96 10.61
N ARG A 107 17.75 -2.64 10.72
CA ARG A 107 17.10 -1.99 11.87
C ARG A 107 15.65 -2.42 12.01
N ILE A 108 14.90 -2.50 10.92
CA ILE A 108 13.52 -3.01 10.91
C ILE A 108 13.47 -4.45 11.41
N LYS A 109 14.33 -5.33 10.90
CA LYS A 109 14.40 -6.73 11.33
C LYS A 109 14.80 -6.87 12.81
N ALA A 110 15.76 -6.06 13.28
CA ALA A 110 16.15 -6.02 14.69
C ALA A 110 15.00 -5.54 15.59
N ALA A 111 14.18 -4.61 15.12
CA ALA A 111 12.95 -4.18 15.79
C ALA A 111 11.83 -5.23 15.76
N ARG A 112 12.02 -6.39 15.10
CA ARG A 112 11.02 -7.45 14.92
C ARG A 112 9.76 -6.93 14.25
N LEU A 113 9.92 -6.23 13.12
CA LEU A 113 8.86 -5.73 12.27
C LEU A 113 8.93 -6.41 10.90
N HIS A 114 7.78 -6.61 10.27
CA HIS A 114 7.76 -7.00 8.86
C HIS A 114 8.41 -5.92 8.02
N PHE A 115 9.26 -6.33 7.10
CA PHE A 115 9.93 -5.41 6.18
C PHE A 115 9.30 -5.51 4.79
N SER A 116 8.76 -4.41 4.30
CA SER A 116 8.23 -4.26 2.95
C SER A 116 9.09 -3.29 2.15
N LEU A 117 9.35 -3.62 0.90
CA LEU A 117 10.21 -2.84 0.02
C LEU A 117 9.51 -2.54 -1.30
N THR A 118 9.43 -1.26 -1.66
CA THR A 118 9.01 -0.81 -2.99
C THR A 118 10.21 -0.49 -3.85
N LEU A 119 10.34 -1.18 -4.98
CA LEU A 119 11.35 -0.92 -6.00
C LEU A 119 10.77 0.06 -7.03
N HIS A 120 11.19 1.32 -7.00
CA HIS A 120 10.68 2.34 -7.93
C HIS A 120 11.10 2.11 -9.38
N CYS A 121 12.20 1.39 -9.61
CA CYS A 121 12.80 1.20 -10.94
C CYS A 121 13.10 2.51 -11.65
N SER A 122 13.45 3.54 -10.91
CA SER A 122 13.77 4.89 -11.37
C SER A 122 14.85 5.47 -10.46
N ASP A 123 15.54 6.51 -10.89
CA ASP A 123 16.53 7.24 -10.08
C ASP A 123 15.88 8.25 -9.14
N THR A 124 14.58 8.50 -9.33
CA THR A 124 13.76 9.41 -8.54
C THR A 124 12.35 8.89 -8.39
N TRP A 125 11.44 9.71 -7.90
CA TRP A 125 10.04 9.37 -7.76
C TRP A 125 9.46 8.76 -9.03
N ALA A 126 8.91 7.54 -8.90
CA ALA A 126 7.96 6.99 -9.84
C ALA A 126 6.57 7.13 -9.20
N ASP A 127 5.69 7.83 -9.88
CA ASP A 127 4.33 8.14 -9.46
C ASP A 127 3.39 8.16 -10.68
N PRO A 128 2.09 8.44 -10.54
CA PRO A 128 1.18 8.43 -11.67
C PRO A 128 1.52 9.38 -12.82
N GLN A 129 2.36 10.40 -12.57
CA GLN A 129 2.78 11.37 -13.59
C GLN A 129 4.21 11.14 -14.07
N HIS A 130 5.01 10.40 -13.31
CA HIS A 130 6.44 10.23 -13.53
C HIS A 130 6.82 8.75 -13.43
N GLN A 131 7.08 8.11 -14.56
CA GLN A 131 7.56 6.73 -14.65
C GLN A 131 8.83 6.67 -15.51
N HIS A 132 9.78 7.57 -15.16
CA HIS A 132 11.01 7.73 -15.92
C HIS A 132 11.92 6.52 -15.78
N LYS A 133 12.55 6.13 -16.88
CA LYS A 133 13.65 5.18 -16.84
C LYS A 133 14.84 5.78 -16.08
N PRO A 134 15.61 4.97 -15.34
CA PRO A 134 16.93 5.38 -14.87
C PRO A 134 17.79 5.89 -16.02
N ALA A 135 18.63 6.88 -15.76
CA ALA A 135 19.52 7.45 -16.77
C ALA A 135 20.37 6.38 -17.47
N ALA A 136 20.89 5.42 -16.70
CA ALA A 136 21.68 4.31 -17.21
C ALA A 136 20.89 3.34 -18.12
N TRP A 137 19.54 3.36 -18.04
CA TRP A 137 18.67 2.49 -18.85
C TRP A 137 18.02 3.22 -20.02
N ALA A 138 18.21 4.52 -20.13
CA ALA A 138 17.48 5.39 -21.06
C ALA A 138 17.56 4.92 -22.53
N GLN A 139 18.73 4.41 -22.94
CA GLN A 139 19.02 4.00 -24.32
C GLN A 139 18.91 2.48 -24.55
N LEU A 140 18.49 1.70 -23.54
CA LEU A 140 18.40 0.27 -23.71
C LEU A 140 17.26 -0.10 -24.68
N PRO A 141 17.51 -0.96 -25.68
CA PRO A 141 16.45 -1.59 -26.45
C PRO A 141 15.50 -2.35 -25.51
N PHE A 142 14.22 -2.47 -25.88
CA PHE A 142 13.20 -3.03 -24.99
C PHE A 142 13.57 -4.41 -24.44
N THR A 143 14.12 -5.30 -25.24
CA THR A 143 14.56 -6.64 -24.77
C THR A 143 15.61 -6.55 -23.69
N ARG A 144 16.58 -5.65 -23.83
CA ARG A 144 17.63 -5.40 -22.84
C ARG A 144 17.08 -4.70 -21.60
N LEU A 145 16.06 -3.83 -21.75
CA LEU A 145 15.39 -3.20 -20.62
C LEU A 145 14.66 -4.24 -19.76
N VAL A 146 14.00 -5.22 -20.37
CA VAL A 146 13.37 -6.34 -19.66
C VAL A 146 14.40 -7.16 -18.87
N GLU A 147 15.53 -7.51 -19.50
CA GLU A 147 16.63 -8.20 -18.82
C GLU A 147 17.21 -7.38 -17.66
N GLN A 148 17.37 -6.07 -17.86
CA GLN A 148 17.87 -5.15 -16.85
C GLN A 148 16.95 -5.04 -15.64
N VAL A 149 15.62 -4.98 -15.82
CA VAL A 149 14.65 -4.99 -14.73
C VAL A 149 14.77 -6.29 -13.93
N ARG A 150 14.88 -7.44 -14.59
CA ARG A 150 15.09 -8.72 -13.91
C ARG A 150 16.38 -8.75 -13.12
N HIS A 151 17.48 -8.31 -13.73
CA HIS A 151 18.81 -8.28 -13.11
C HIS A 151 18.82 -7.35 -11.89
N TYR A 152 18.39 -6.10 -12.05
CA TYR A 152 18.32 -5.11 -10.97
C TYR A 152 17.50 -5.64 -9.78
N THR A 153 16.31 -6.19 -10.03
CA THR A 153 15.48 -6.74 -8.97
C THR A 153 16.17 -7.90 -8.25
N ALA A 154 16.75 -8.83 -9.01
CA ALA A 154 17.45 -9.97 -8.43
C ALA A 154 18.65 -9.55 -7.59
N GLU A 155 19.53 -8.69 -8.09
CA GLU A 155 20.73 -8.25 -7.39
C GLU A 155 20.43 -7.41 -6.16
N SER A 156 19.44 -6.50 -6.26
CA SER A 156 19.00 -5.69 -5.11
C SER A 156 18.50 -6.59 -3.98
N LEU A 157 17.62 -7.52 -4.28
CA LEU A 157 17.07 -8.43 -3.27
C LEU A 157 18.10 -9.43 -2.75
N ALA A 158 18.96 -9.96 -3.62
CA ALA A 158 20.06 -10.85 -3.19
C ALA A 158 21.02 -10.12 -2.22
N THR A 159 21.29 -8.84 -2.47
CA THR A 159 22.11 -8.01 -1.57
C THR A 159 21.44 -7.84 -0.20
N LEU A 160 20.15 -7.55 -0.18
CA LEU A 160 19.39 -7.45 1.07
C LEU A 160 19.32 -8.77 1.82
N VAL A 161 19.08 -9.88 1.12
CA VAL A 161 19.04 -11.23 1.72
C VAL A 161 20.39 -11.60 2.32
N ARG A 162 21.47 -11.48 1.56
CA ARG A 162 22.84 -11.73 2.06
C ARG A 162 23.20 -10.83 3.23
N GLY A 163 22.70 -9.60 3.22
CA GLY A 163 22.92 -8.63 4.26
C GLY A 163 22.06 -8.78 5.51
N GLY A 164 21.17 -9.76 5.58
CA GLY A 164 20.29 -10.00 6.74
C GLY A 164 19.06 -9.07 6.81
N ALA A 165 18.72 -8.40 5.71
CA ALA A 165 17.56 -7.54 5.56
C ALA A 165 16.58 -8.07 4.50
N GLU A 166 16.31 -9.37 4.47
CA GLU A 166 15.33 -9.97 3.53
C GLU A 166 13.95 -9.34 3.72
N PRO A 167 13.37 -8.74 2.68
CA PRO A 167 12.00 -8.21 2.76
C PRO A 167 10.99 -9.36 2.86
N ASP A 168 9.88 -9.09 3.57
CA ASP A 168 8.75 -10.03 3.66
C ASP A 168 7.74 -9.76 2.52
N LEU A 169 7.67 -8.50 2.04
CA LEU A 169 6.86 -8.06 0.91
C LEU A 169 7.71 -7.21 -0.04
N VAL A 170 7.63 -7.48 -1.33
CA VAL A 170 8.30 -6.70 -2.39
C VAL A 170 7.23 -6.14 -3.33
N VAL A 171 7.26 -4.84 -3.55
CA VAL A 171 6.41 -4.15 -4.52
C VAL A 171 7.23 -3.84 -5.76
N ILE A 172 6.81 -4.33 -6.92
CA ILE A 172 7.48 -4.12 -8.21
C ILE A 172 6.91 -2.88 -8.89
N GLY A 173 7.70 -1.82 -8.93
CA GLY A 173 7.28 -0.48 -9.36
C GLY A 173 6.46 0.22 -8.27
N ASN A 174 6.26 1.52 -8.43
CA ASN A 174 5.41 2.34 -7.60
C ASN A 174 4.30 2.97 -8.43
N GLU A 175 3.04 2.88 -7.97
CA GLU A 175 1.86 3.47 -8.60
C GLU A 175 1.77 3.27 -10.12
N THR A 176 1.99 2.04 -10.56
CA THR A 176 2.15 1.67 -11.98
C THR A 176 0.82 1.59 -12.74
N THR A 177 -0.18 2.34 -12.35
CA THR A 177 -1.50 2.37 -13.01
C THR A 177 -1.40 2.67 -14.48
N PHE A 178 -0.51 3.59 -14.86
CA PHE A 178 -0.24 3.97 -16.25
C PHE A 178 1.02 3.31 -16.81
N GLY A 179 1.38 2.14 -16.25
CA GLY A 179 2.59 1.41 -16.63
C GLY A 179 3.82 1.88 -15.87
N MET A 180 5.00 1.48 -16.35
CA MET A 180 6.30 1.83 -15.77
C MET A 180 7.36 2.01 -16.86
N LEU A 181 8.47 2.67 -16.53
CA LEU A 181 9.63 2.83 -17.45
C LEU A 181 9.21 3.38 -18.82
N TRP A 182 8.56 4.56 -18.79
CA TRP A 182 8.06 5.19 -20.01
C TRP A 182 9.18 5.59 -20.98
N PRO A 183 8.87 5.57 -22.31
CA PRO A 183 7.57 5.27 -22.95
C PRO A 183 7.29 3.76 -23.12
N GLU A 184 8.26 2.86 -22.94
CA GLU A 184 8.18 1.47 -23.35
C GLU A 184 7.07 0.69 -22.65
N GLY A 185 6.92 0.85 -21.33
CA GLY A 185 5.89 0.18 -20.54
C GLY A 185 4.67 1.05 -20.26
N ARG A 186 4.47 2.17 -20.97
CA ARG A 186 3.32 3.06 -20.76
C ARG A 186 2.03 2.41 -21.19
N VAL A 187 0.99 2.56 -20.35
CA VAL A 187 -0.40 2.20 -20.65
C VAL A 187 -1.30 3.41 -20.40
N GLY A 188 -2.28 3.63 -21.26
CA GLY A 188 -3.25 4.70 -21.10
C GLY A 188 -4.55 4.21 -20.47
N LEU A 189 -5.46 5.14 -20.20
CA LEU A 189 -6.82 4.86 -19.75
C LEU A 189 -7.73 4.62 -20.95
N THR A 190 -8.63 3.64 -20.81
CA THR A 190 -9.73 3.37 -21.74
C THR A 190 -11.06 3.91 -21.24
N VAL A 191 -11.11 4.32 -19.98
CA VAL A 191 -12.29 4.86 -19.30
C VAL A 191 -11.90 6.13 -18.55
N ALA A 192 -12.70 7.18 -18.67
CA ALA A 192 -12.46 8.43 -17.95
C ALA A 192 -12.53 8.24 -16.43
N THR A 193 -11.66 8.91 -15.71
CA THR A 193 -11.68 8.95 -14.24
C THR A 193 -12.66 10.00 -13.71
N GLY A 194 -13.04 10.97 -14.56
CA GLY A 194 -13.76 12.16 -14.14
C GLY A 194 -12.85 13.24 -13.50
N ASN A 195 -11.53 12.97 -13.42
CA ASN A 195 -10.55 14.00 -13.09
C ASN A 195 -9.97 14.58 -14.39
N PRO A 196 -10.26 15.86 -14.72
CA PRO A 196 -9.84 16.44 -15.98
C PRO A 196 -8.33 16.43 -16.23
N GLN A 197 -7.51 16.60 -15.19
CA GLN A 197 -6.05 16.58 -15.32
C GLN A 197 -5.55 15.16 -15.63
N THR A 198 -6.03 14.15 -14.92
CA THR A 198 -5.69 12.76 -15.17
C THR A 198 -6.15 12.31 -16.55
N ASP A 199 -7.38 12.64 -16.90
CA ASP A 199 -7.99 12.23 -18.16
C ASP A 199 -7.30 12.90 -19.37
N ALA A 200 -6.93 14.19 -19.26
CA ALA A 200 -6.20 14.89 -20.32
C ALA A 200 -4.83 14.27 -20.64
N VAL A 201 -4.18 13.68 -19.64
CA VAL A 201 -2.83 13.09 -19.78
C VAL A 201 -2.88 11.62 -20.19
N HIS A 202 -3.90 10.87 -19.76
CA HIS A 202 -3.88 9.42 -19.83
C HIS A 202 -5.05 8.80 -20.63
N LEU A 203 -6.17 9.52 -20.80
CA LEU A 203 -7.31 8.99 -21.56
C LEU A 203 -7.02 9.04 -23.07
N GLY A 204 -7.17 7.89 -23.75
CA GLY A 204 -6.98 7.79 -25.19
C GLY A 204 -5.53 7.92 -25.66
N VAL A 205 -4.57 7.97 -24.74
CA VAL A 205 -3.14 8.03 -25.10
C VAL A 205 -2.74 6.75 -25.82
N ALA A 206 -2.14 6.91 -26.99
CA ALA A 206 -1.56 5.80 -27.73
C ALA A 206 -0.41 5.18 -26.93
N ASN A 207 -0.53 3.90 -26.65
CA ASN A 207 0.45 3.18 -25.86
C ASN A 207 1.60 2.71 -26.74
N ALA A 208 2.82 3.18 -26.50
CA ALA A 208 4.02 2.78 -27.26
C ALA A 208 4.26 1.26 -27.23
N GLY A 209 3.86 0.59 -26.16
CA GLY A 209 3.98 -0.87 -26.03
C GLY A 209 2.77 -1.52 -25.38
N GLY A 210 1.89 -0.73 -24.80
CA GLY A 210 0.67 -1.16 -24.14
C GLY A 210 0.92 -2.23 -23.05
N TYR A 211 -0.13 -2.94 -22.72
CA TYR A 211 -0.07 -3.97 -21.69
C TYR A 211 0.89 -5.13 -22.00
N ASN A 212 1.22 -5.39 -23.28
CA ASN A 212 2.18 -6.47 -23.61
C ASN A 212 3.59 -6.13 -23.08
N ARG A 213 4.07 -4.92 -23.33
CA ARG A 213 5.37 -4.48 -22.83
C ARG A 213 5.35 -4.26 -21.30
N PHE A 214 4.30 -3.65 -20.78
CA PHE A 214 4.16 -3.47 -19.35
C PHE A 214 4.16 -4.82 -18.60
N ALA A 215 3.39 -5.80 -19.06
CA ALA A 215 3.39 -7.14 -18.49
C ALA A 215 4.76 -7.84 -18.59
N ALA A 216 5.51 -7.61 -19.67
CA ALA A 216 6.86 -8.17 -19.81
C ALA A 216 7.82 -7.59 -18.74
N LEU A 217 7.77 -6.28 -18.50
CA LEU A 217 8.57 -5.61 -17.46
C LEU A 217 8.21 -6.11 -16.07
N LEU A 218 6.91 -6.21 -15.74
CA LEU A 218 6.46 -6.73 -14.44
C LEU A 218 6.88 -8.20 -14.25
N LYS A 219 6.71 -9.05 -15.26
CA LYS A 219 7.15 -10.45 -15.20
C LYS A 219 8.65 -10.57 -14.96
N ALA A 220 9.44 -9.70 -15.58
CA ALA A 220 10.88 -9.67 -15.37
C ALA A 220 11.24 -9.31 -13.92
N GLY A 221 10.64 -8.26 -13.37
CA GLY A 221 10.82 -7.89 -11.96
C GLY A 221 10.38 -9.00 -11.00
N ILE A 222 9.21 -9.58 -11.22
CA ILE A 222 8.69 -10.69 -10.42
C ILE A 222 9.63 -11.90 -10.48
N ALA A 223 10.13 -12.25 -11.67
CA ALA A 223 11.07 -13.36 -11.83
C ALA A 223 12.39 -13.09 -11.07
N GLY A 224 12.91 -11.87 -11.13
CA GLY A 224 14.08 -11.48 -10.34
C GLY A 224 13.82 -11.59 -8.83
N ALA A 225 12.67 -11.12 -8.37
CA ALA A 225 12.28 -11.20 -6.96
C ALA A 225 12.12 -12.64 -6.47
N ARG A 226 11.42 -13.48 -7.22
CA ARG A 226 11.24 -14.91 -6.88
C ARG A 226 12.56 -15.68 -6.83
N ALA A 227 13.52 -15.31 -7.70
CA ALA A 227 14.83 -15.96 -7.71
C ALA A 227 15.69 -15.59 -6.48
N ALA A 228 15.66 -14.33 -6.06
CA ALA A 228 16.53 -13.82 -5.01
C ALA A 228 15.92 -13.88 -3.60
N ALA A 229 14.60 -13.71 -3.50
CA ALA A 229 13.85 -13.70 -2.24
C ALA A 229 12.58 -14.58 -2.37
N PRO A 230 12.71 -15.90 -2.49
CA PRO A 230 11.58 -16.78 -2.81
C PRO A 230 10.49 -16.81 -1.74
N ARG A 231 10.80 -16.39 -0.51
CA ARG A 231 9.83 -16.31 0.58
C ARG A 231 9.05 -15.00 0.61
N ALA A 232 9.55 -13.96 -0.05
CA ALA A 232 8.89 -12.67 -0.11
C ALA A 232 7.57 -12.79 -0.88
N LYS A 233 6.54 -12.12 -0.37
CA LYS A 233 5.32 -11.90 -1.13
C LYS A 233 5.56 -10.80 -2.15
N ILE A 234 4.88 -10.89 -3.29
CA ILE A 234 5.00 -9.92 -4.37
C ILE A 234 3.71 -9.14 -4.49
N ALA A 235 3.79 -7.82 -4.42
CA ALA A 235 2.68 -6.93 -4.71
C ALA A 235 2.95 -6.06 -5.94
N LEU A 236 1.88 -5.65 -6.57
CA LEU A 236 1.86 -4.56 -7.55
C LEU A 236 1.11 -3.38 -6.97
N HIS A 237 1.24 -2.18 -7.54
CA HIS A 237 0.66 -0.96 -6.97
C HIS A 237 -0.16 -0.18 -8.01
N ASN A 238 -1.44 0.01 -7.72
CA ASN A 238 -2.38 0.80 -8.51
C ASN A 238 -2.92 1.95 -7.66
N HIS A 239 -2.75 3.22 -8.12
CA HIS A 239 -3.18 4.38 -7.32
C HIS A 239 -4.68 4.72 -7.47
N LEU A 240 -5.38 4.17 -8.46
CA LEU A 240 -6.79 4.47 -8.74
C LEU A 240 -7.77 3.53 -8.01
N GLY A 241 -7.48 3.17 -6.77
CA GLY A 241 -8.29 2.25 -5.98
C GLY A 241 -9.76 2.62 -5.79
N ARG A 242 -10.17 3.85 -6.13
CA ARG A 242 -11.57 4.29 -6.11
C ARG A 242 -12.36 3.92 -7.36
N TYR A 243 -11.66 3.54 -8.44
CA TYR A 243 -12.26 3.35 -9.75
C TYR A 243 -12.27 1.88 -10.15
N TRP A 244 -13.24 1.14 -9.64
CA TRP A 244 -13.36 -0.29 -9.91
C TRP A 244 -13.24 -0.66 -11.41
N PRO A 245 -13.88 0.03 -12.35
CA PRO A 245 -13.73 -0.32 -13.78
C PRO A 245 -12.28 -0.25 -14.26
N ILE A 246 -11.51 0.72 -13.79
CA ILE A 246 -10.10 0.90 -14.14
C ILE A 246 -9.25 -0.19 -13.47
N VAL A 247 -9.44 -0.41 -12.17
CA VAL A 247 -8.73 -1.46 -11.43
C VAL A 247 -8.98 -2.83 -12.04
N ARG A 248 -10.24 -3.13 -12.37
CA ARG A 248 -10.61 -4.39 -13.02
C ARG A 248 -9.91 -4.55 -14.36
N HIS A 249 -10.02 -3.55 -15.26
CA HIS A 249 -9.38 -3.60 -16.57
C HIS A 249 -7.86 -3.79 -16.45
N TRP A 250 -7.23 -3.06 -15.54
CA TRP A 250 -5.80 -3.15 -15.27
C TRP A 250 -5.39 -4.55 -14.79
N ALA A 251 -6.08 -5.07 -13.79
CA ALA A 251 -5.78 -6.38 -13.23
C ALA A 251 -6.04 -7.52 -14.23
N ASP A 252 -7.22 -7.52 -14.89
CA ASP A 252 -7.56 -8.50 -15.93
C ASP A 252 -6.50 -8.50 -17.06
N SER A 253 -6.13 -7.31 -17.55
CA SER A 253 -5.13 -7.17 -18.62
C SER A 253 -3.76 -7.76 -18.26
N LEU A 254 -3.34 -7.66 -17.01
CA LEU A 254 -2.09 -8.23 -16.54
C LEU A 254 -2.19 -9.74 -16.31
N LEU A 255 -3.26 -10.20 -15.67
CA LEU A 255 -3.49 -11.63 -15.39
C LEU A 255 -3.64 -12.46 -16.67
N GLU A 256 -4.35 -11.94 -17.69
CA GLU A 256 -4.48 -12.54 -19.03
C GLU A 256 -3.12 -12.70 -19.73
N ARG A 257 -2.17 -11.81 -19.45
CA ARG A 257 -0.79 -11.87 -19.97
C ARG A 257 0.16 -12.68 -19.10
N GLY A 258 -0.38 -13.41 -18.14
CA GLY A 258 0.40 -14.30 -17.28
C GLY A 258 1.25 -13.59 -16.24
N VAL A 259 0.96 -12.35 -15.86
CA VAL A 259 1.58 -11.72 -14.69
C VAL A 259 1.02 -12.39 -13.43
N ARG A 260 1.89 -12.92 -12.58
CA ARG A 260 1.50 -13.66 -11.36
C ARG A 260 2.11 -12.98 -10.14
N PHE A 261 1.27 -12.45 -9.27
CA PHE A 261 1.63 -11.75 -8.04
C PHE A 261 0.73 -12.22 -6.89
N ASP A 262 1.07 -11.87 -5.65
CA ASP A 262 0.33 -12.32 -4.48
C ASP A 262 -0.71 -11.29 -4.02
N ALA A 263 -0.44 -9.99 -4.20
CA ALA A 263 -1.32 -8.93 -3.73
C ALA A 263 -1.35 -7.71 -4.64
N LEU A 264 -2.45 -6.95 -4.61
CA LEU A 264 -2.56 -5.64 -5.22
C LEU A 264 -2.61 -4.56 -4.12
N GLY A 265 -1.69 -3.60 -4.20
CA GLY A 265 -1.69 -2.41 -3.35
C GLY A 265 -2.45 -1.25 -3.97
N PHE A 266 -3.12 -0.47 -3.11
CA PHE A 266 -3.87 0.72 -3.53
C PHE A 266 -3.37 1.96 -2.79
N SER A 267 -3.31 3.10 -3.48
CA SER A 267 -3.19 4.41 -2.83
C SER A 267 -4.58 4.87 -2.39
N CYS A 268 -4.71 5.15 -1.11
CA CYS A 268 -5.99 5.50 -0.48
C CYS A 268 -5.94 6.93 0.07
N TYR A 269 -5.52 7.88 -0.77
CA TYR A 269 -5.57 9.30 -0.43
C TYR A 269 -6.95 9.86 -0.68
N GLN A 270 -7.40 10.72 0.24
CA GLN A 270 -8.72 11.32 0.15
C GLN A 270 -8.76 12.35 -0.98
N GLN A 271 -9.65 12.12 -1.94
CA GLN A 271 -10.05 13.12 -2.94
C GLN A 271 -11.58 13.19 -2.93
N ALA A 272 -12.12 14.31 -2.52
CA ALA A 272 -13.50 14.46 -2.09
C ALA A 272 -14.61 14.10 -3.09
N THR A 273 -14.32 14.01 -4.38
CA THR A 273 -15.37 13.90 -5.41
C THR A 273 -15.41 12.57 -6.14
N GLN A 274 -14.59 11.60 -5.78
CA GLN A 274 -14.27 10.49 -6.68
C GLN A 274 -14.71 9.10 -6.20
N GLY A 275 -15.78 9.01 -5.42
CA GLY A 275 -16.27 7.73 -4.92
C GLY A 275 -15.44 7.18 -3.76
N ASP A 276 -15.69 5.94 -3.39
CA ASP A 276 -15.11 5.31 -2.22
C ASP A 276 -14.39 4.00 -2.59
N TRP A 277 -13.35 3.66 -1.83
CA TRP A 277 -12.62 2.39 -1.96
C TRP A 277 -13.45 1.17 -1.58
N GLN A 278 -14.51 1.35 -0.77
CA GLN A 278 -15.36 0.26 -0.29
C GLN A 278 -15.83 -0.66 -1.42
N ARG A 279 -16.36 -0.06 -2.50
CA ARG A 279 -16.80 -0.83 -3.66
C ARG A 279 -15.66 -1.61 -4.32
N THR A 280 -14.52 -0.94 -4.53
CA THR A 280 -13.37 -1.57 -5.18
C THR A 280 -12.84 -2.72 -4.37
N PHE A 281 -12.72 -2.58 -3.06
CA PHE A 281 -12.21 -3.64 -2.18
C PHE A 281 -13.15 -4.85 -2.17
N ALA A 282 -14.45 -4.64 -2.05
CA ALA A 282 -15.44 -5.71 -2.09
C ALA A 282 -15.46 -6.44 -3.45
N GLU A 283 -15.45 -5.69 -4.54
CA GLU A 283 -15.46 -6.25 -5.90
C GLU A 283 -14.14 -6.94 -6.24
N PHE A 284 -13.01 -6.41 -5.76
CA PHE A 284 -11.70 -7.04 -5.94
C PHE A 284 -11.63 -8.38 -5.22
N ALA A 285 -11.98 -8.42 -3.94
CA ALA A 285 -12.00 -9.65 -3.15
C ALA A 285 -12.93 -10.73 -3.74
N ARG A 286 -14.08 -10.30 -4.29
CA ARG A 286 -15.02 -11.21 -4.93
C ARG A 286 -14.51 -11.75 -6.27
N ARG A 287 -13.85 -10.91 -7.09
CA ARG A 287 -13.41 -11.27 -8.44
C ARG A 287 -12.12 -12.07 -8.45
N TYR A 288 -11.20 -11.78 -7.53
CA TYR A 288 -9.87 -12.39 -7.46
C TYR A 288 -9.65 -13.05 -6.10
N PRO A 289 -10.37 -14.15 -5.80
CA PRO A 289 -10.32 -14.79 -4.48
C PRO A 289 -8.96 -15.41 -4.16
N GLU A 290 -8.08 -15.55 -5.15
CA GLU A 290 -6.70 -16.02 -4.99
C GLU A 290 -5.69 -14.90 -4.75
N LEU A 291 -6.11 -13.63 -4.87
CA LEU A 291 -5.26 -12.47 -4.65
C LEU A 291 -5.63 -11.77 -3.36
N GLU A 292 -4.62 -11.32 -2.67
CA GLU A 292 -4.77 -10.44 -1.53
C GLU A 292 -4.69 -8.96 -1.97
N PHE A 293 -5.05 -8.03 -1.07
CA PHE A 293 -4.85 -6.61 -1.33
C PHE A 293 -4.50 -5.82 -0.07
N LEU A 294 -3.97 -4.61 -0.26
CA LEU A 294 -3.52 -3.71 0.79
C LEU A 294 -3.89 -2.26 0.46
N ALA A 295 -4.14 -1.44 1.49
CA ALA A 295 -3.98 0.00 1.34
C ALA A 295 -2.47 0.32 1.47
N LEU A 296 -1.76 0.27 0.33
CA LEU A 296 -0.30 0.37 0.32
C LEU A 296 0.20 1.78 0.64
N GLU A 297 -0.66 2.78 0.44
CA GLU A 297 -0.44 4.16 0.84
C GLU A 297 -1.75 4.82 1.28
N TYR A 298 -1.71 5.51 2.41
CA TYR A 298 -2.76 6.39 2.88
C TYR A 298 -2.18 7.40 3.88
N SER A 299 -2.91 8.46 4.19
CA SER A 299 -2.53 9.41 5.24
C SER A 299 -3.71 9.81 6.13
N SER A 300 -4.77 10.31 5.54
CA SER A 300 -6.01 10.68 6.23
C SER A 300 -6.93 9.49 6.48
N ARG A 301 -7.99 9.71 7.25
CA ARG A 301 -9.05 8.73 7.52
C ARG A 301 -8.50 7.37 8.01
N LYS A 302 -7.50 7.44 8.89
CA LYS A 302 -6.70 6.29 9.34
C LYS A 302 -7.54 5.09 9.75
N ARG A 303 -8.55 5.29 10.59
CA ARG A 303 -9.43 4.21 11.03
C ARG A 303 -10.30 3.69 9.90
N TYR A 304 -10.89 4.60 9.11
CA TYR A 304 -11.80 4.25 8.02
C TYR A 304 -11.14 3.37 6.96
N VAL A 305 -9.96 3.75 6.46
CA VAL A 305 -9.23 2.96 5.47
C VAL A 305 -8.91 1.56 6.01
N ASN A 306 -8.42 1.49 7.24
CA ASN A 306 -8.09 0.21 7.86
C ASN A 306 -9.31 -0.67 8.08
N ASP A 307 -10.44 -0.11 8.53
CA ASP A 307 -11.69 -0.87 8.69
C ASP A 307 -12.18 -1.43 7.34
N LEU A 308 -12.11 -0.65 6.25
CA LEU A 308 -12.49 -1.13 4.93
C LEU A 308 -11.63 -2.31 4.46
N VAL A 309 -10.33 -2.23 4.64
CA VAL A 309 -9.41 -3.33 4.28
C VAL A 309 -9.64 -4.55 5.17
N HIS A 310 -9.73 -4.33 6.48
CA HIS A 310 -9.91 -5.42 7.45
C HIS A 310 -11.26 -6.16 7.29
N ALA A 311 -12.30 -5.46 6.86
CA ALA A 311 -13.62 -6.02 6.63
C ALA A 311 -13.66 -7.06 5.48
N GLN A 312 -12.65 -7.06 4.61
CA GLN A 312 -12.60 -7.99 3.48
C GLN A 312 -11.79 -9.24 3.82
N PRO A 313 -12.18 -10.44 3.32
CA PRO A 313 -11.48 -11.68 3.61
C PRO A 313 -10.02 -11.69 3.13
N HIS A 314 -9.73 -10.97 2.06
CA HIS A 314 -8.41 -10.89 1.42
C HIS A 314 -7.65 -9.59 1.69
N GLY A 315 -8.12 -8.77 2.64
CA GLY A 315 -7.42 -7.54 3.04
C GLY A 315 -6.24 -7.86 3.96
N TRP A 316 -5.01 -7.63 3.50
CA TRP A 316 -3.80 -7.92 4.28
C TRP A 316 -3.39 -6.82 5.24
N GLY A 317 -3.79 -5.58 5.00
CA GLY A 317 -3.41 -4.46 5.85
C GLY A 317 -3.18 -3.16 5.13
N SER A 318 -2.43 -2.28 5.75
CA SER A 318 -2.23 -0.92 5.28
C SER A 318 -0.86 -0.37 5.66
N TYR A 319 -0.44 0.69 4.94
CA TYR A 319 0.76 1.46 5.26
C TYR A 319 0.43 2.95 5.25
N ILE A 320 0.53 3.61 6.43
CA ILE A 320 0.49 5.07 6.46
C ILE A 320 1.75 5.61 5.79
N TRP A 321 1.56 6.56 4.85
CA TRP A 321 2.67 7.14 4.12
C TRP A 321 3.31 8.28 4.91
N GLU A 322 4.61 8.16 5.15
CA GLU A 322 5.52 9.15 5.74
C GLU A 322 4.97 9.85 6.99
N PRO A 323 4.73 9.10 8.08
CA PRO A 323 4.15 9.65 9.30
C PRO A 323 5.06 10.63 10.04
N THR A 324 6.28 10.85 9.56
CA THR A 324 7.23 11.83 10.10
C THR A 324 7.16 13.19 9.41
N ARG A 325 6.78 13.23 8.12
CA ARG A 325 6.80 14.47 7.32
C ARG A 325 5.48 14.88 6.72
N HIS A 326 4.57 13.93 6.51
CA HIS A 326 3.29 14.24 5.90
C HIS A 326 2.45 15.11 6.83
N GLN A 327 1.56 15.95 6.28
CA GLN A 327 0.75 16.87 7.10
C GLN A 327 -0.19 16.16 8.08
N GLU A 328 -0.52 14.91 7.84
CA GLU A 328 -1.26 14.07 8.79
C GLU A 328 -0.32 13.11 9.53
N ALA A 329 0.90 13.57 9.75
CA ALA A 329 1.94 12.84 10.44
C ALA A 329 1.51 12.40 11.85
N ILE A 330 2.04 11.28 12.27
CA ILE A 330 1.94 10.81 13.66
C ILE A 330 2.91 11.60 14.54
N PHE A 331 4.06 11.98 14.00
CA PHE A 331 5.06 12.76 14.70
C PHE A 331 4.94 14.24 14.36
N LEU A 332 4.77 15.04 15.38
CA LEU A 332 4.49 16.46 15.28
C LEU A 332 5.72 17.28 15.65
N LYS A 333 6.08 18.27 14.85
CA LYS A 333 7.06 19.28 15.22
C LYS A 333 6.38 20.44 15.92
N ASN A 334 6.82 20.77 17.12
CA ASN A 334 6.23 21.85 17.95
C ASN A 334 4.70 21.65 18.16
N GLY A 335 4.25 20.41 18.32
CA GLY A 335 2.84 20.08 18.51
C GLY A 335 1.94 20.28 17.29
N ARG A 336 2.53 20.47 16.10
CA ARG A 336 1.80 20.68 14.85
C ARG A 336 2.20 19.64 13.81
N SER A 337 1.22 19.12 13.09
CA SER A 337 1.50 18.44 11.82
C SER A 337 2.00 19.46 10.78
N ALA A 338 2.73 18.99 9.76
CA ALA A 338 3.18 19.87 8.69
C ALA A 338 1.94 20.51 8.02
N GLY A 339 1.77 21.82 8.14
CA GLY A 339 0.80 22.60 7.40
C GLY A 339 -0.49 23.00 8.11
N GLU A 340 -1.04 22.23 9.06
CA GLU A 340 -2.26 22.64 9.78
C GLU A 340 -2.35 22.06 11.19
N GLY A 341 -3.18 22.71 12.03
CA GLY A 341 -3.49 22.20 13.37
C GLY A 341 -4.24 20.86 13.32
N PRO A 342 -4.40 20.20 14.48
CA PRO A 342 -5.09 18.93 14.55
C PRO A 342 -6.50 19.08 13.98
N ARG A 343 -6.85 18.24 13.00
CA ARG A 343 -8.22 18.07 12.53
C ARG A 343 -8.90 17.00 13.38
N PRO A 344 -9.83 17.35 14.27
CA PRO A 344 -10.53 16.37 15.11
C PRO A 344 -11.30 15.32 14.32
N ASP A 345 -11.74 15.67 13.13
CA ASP A 345 -12.48 14.84 12.18
C ASP A 345 -11.66 13.70 11.58
N LEU A 346 -10.32 13.77 11.62
CA LEU A 346 -9.45 12.73 11.09
C LEU A 346 -9.32 11.50 11.99
N LEU A 347 -9.73 11.61 13.24
CA LEU A 347 -9.53 10.56 14.26
C LEU A 347 -10.65 9.52 14.31
N SER A 348 -11.86 9.81 13.82
CA SER A 348 -13.01 9.22 14.47
C SER A 348 -13.94 8.37 13.61
N HIS A 349 -13.74 8.22 12.32
CA HIS A 349 -14.82 7.67 11.53
C HIS A 349 -14.52 6.28 10.98
N GLY A 350 -15.09 5.26 11.63
CA GLY A 350 -15.17 3.91 11.11
C GLY A 350 -16.09 3.83 9.87
N ILE A 351 -16.24 2.63 9.32
CA ILE A 351 -17.01 2.32 8.09
C ILE A 351 -18.42 2.94 8.06
N ASN A 352 -19.04 3.13 9.21
CA ASN A 352 -20.43 3.59 9.35
C ASN A 352 -20.59 5.13 9.34
N ALA A 353 -19.52 5.88 9.24
CA ALA A 353 -19.64 7.32 9.14
C ALA A 353 -19.78 7.74 7.67
N ALA A 354 -20.98 8.12 7.31
CA ALA A 354 -21.25 8.74 6.02
C ALA A 354 -20.35 9.98 5.83
N GLU A 355 -19.74 10.12 4.66
CA GLU A 355 -19.10 11.39 4.30
C GLU A 355 -20.15 12.48 4.36
N ALA A 356 -19.88 13.55 5.11
CA ALA A 356 -20.77 14.68 5.12
C ALA A 356 -20.90 15.24 3.69
N PRO A 357 -22.11 15.38 3.14
CA PRO A 357 -22.29 15.97 1.84
C PRO A 357 -21.73 17.40 1.87
N GLY A 358 -20.78 17.71 1.02
CA GLY A 358 -20.22 19.07 0.89
C GLY A 358 -18.82 19.29 1.45
N ALA A 359 -18.08 18.26 1.81
CA ALA A 359 -16.65 18.41 2.07
C ALA A 359 -15.96 18.98 0.82
N ALA A 360 -15.31 20.12 0.97
CA ALA A 360 -14.59 20.78 -0.12
C ALA A 360 -13.60 19.80 -0.80
N PRO A 361 -13.39 19.90 -2.12
CA PRO A 361 -12.41 19.09 -2.81
C PRO A 361 -11.07 19.24 -2.10
N ALA A 362 -10.40 18.12 -1.86
CA ALA A 362 -9.05 18.15 -1.31
C ALA A 362 -8.19 19.04 -2.22
N ALA A 363 -7.66 20.09 -1.62
CA ALA A 363 -6.64 20.91 -2.26
C ALA A 363 -5.50 20.00 -2.78
N ALA A 364 -4.70 20.54 -3.70
CA ALA A 364 -3.50 19.92 -4.26
C ALA A 364 -2.72 19.11 -3.21
N PRO A 365 -1.89 18.12 -3.65
CA PRO A 365 -1.11 17.32 -2.74
C PRO A 365 -0.46 18.19 -1.70
N LEU A 366 -0.81 17.91 -0.46
CA LEU A 366 -0.56 18.80 0.65
C LEU A 366 0.96 18.84 0.90
N PRO A 367 1.53 20.02 1.22
CA PRO A 367 2.98 20.18 1.27
C PRO A 367 3.61 19.24 2.29
N VAL A 368 4.65 18.54 1.85
CA VAL A 368 5.57 17.83 2.73
C VAL A 368 6.36 18.88 3.52
N ARG A 369 6.53 18.64 4.81
CA ARG A 369 7.33 19.53 5.64
C ARG A 369 8.80 19.53 5.21
N GLU A 370 9.32 20.65 4.79
CA GLU A 370 10.72 20.81 4.38
C GLU A 370 11.67 20.82 5.59
N ASP A 371 11.28 21.49 6.69
CA ASP A 371 12.05 21.49 7.94
C ASP A 371 11.65 20.29 8.80
N HIS A 372 12.45 19.25 8.74
CA HIS A 372 12.21 17.94 9.39
C HIS A 372 13.22 17.60 10.49
N GLY A 373 14.19 18.49 10.77
CA GLY A 373 15.12 18.35 11.90
C GLY A 373 14.51 18.70 13.26
N GLY A 374 15.22 18.42 14.34
CA GLY A 374 14.85 18.77 15.70
C GLY A 374 13.81 17.84 16.34
N ARG A 375 13.17 18.32 17.42
CA ARG A 375 12.27 17.50 18.24
C ARG A 375 10.95 17.24 17.51
N GLN A 376 10.55 15.98 17.51
CA GLN A 376 9.29 15.45 16.96
C GLN A 376 8.56 14.70 18.08
N ASP A 377 7.41 15.19 18.50
CA ASP A 377 6.60 14.53 19.53
C ASP A 377 5.53 13.65 18.87
N ALA A 378 5.42 12.41 19.30
CA ALA A 378 4.35 11.52 18.84
C ALA A 378 3.00 12.02 19.37
N ASP A 379 2.00 12.16 18.50
CA ASP A 379 0.65 12.54 18.89
C ASP A 379 -0.03 11.37 19.63
N PRO A 380 -0.32 11.51 20.94
CA PRO A 380 -0.91 10.44 21.72
C PRO A 380 -2.26 9.98 21.17
N ARG A 381 -3.04 10.87 20.54
CA ARG A 381 -4.34 10.53 19.95
C ARG A 381 -4.18 9.55 18.78
N PHE A 382 -3.18 9.76 17.92
CA PHE A 382 -2.90 8.84 16.83
C PHE A 382 -2.31 7.51 17.35
N LEU A 383 -1.42 7.57 18.34
CA LEU A 383 -0.89 6.33 18.95
C LEU A 383 -2.02 5.49 19.57
N ASP A 384 -2.96 6.13 20.29
CA ASP A 384 -4.09 5.44 20.91
C ASP A 384 -5.05 4.87 19.86
N LEU A 385 -5.30 5.60 18.76
CA LEU A 385 -6.07 5.11 17.64
C LEU A 385 -5.48 3.82 17.06
N TYR A 386 -4.16 3.79 16.84
CA TYR A 386 -3.48 2.61 16.31
C TYR A 386 -3.44 1.46 17.32
N ARG A 387 -3.22 1.75 18.62
CA ARG A 387 -3.34 0.75 19.70
C ARG A 387 -4.74 0.11 19.71
N GLN A 388 -5.79 0.92 19.52
CA GLN A 388 -7.15 0.43 19.43
C GLN A 388 -7.34 -0.44 18.19
N MET A 389 -6.92 0.01 17.01
CA MET A 389 -7.00 -0.80 15.79
C MET A 389 -6.26 -2.14 15.92
N ALA A 390 -5.06 -2.12 16.53
CA ALA A 390 -4.28 -3.35 16.74
C ALA A 390 -5.03 -4.37 17.62
N ARG A 391 -5.74 -3.90 18.66
CA ARG A 391 -6.61 -4.76 19.48
C ARG A 391 -7.80 -5.29 18.70
N ASP A 392 -8.52 -4.40 18.01
CA ASP A 392 -9.75 -4.74 17.28
C ASP A 392 -9.48 -5.75 16.16
N TYR A 393 -8.36 -5.59 15.47
CA TYR A 393 -7.96 -6.46 14.36
C TYR A 393 -7.15 -7.69 14.81
N ARG A 394 -6.87 -7.81 16.11
CA ARG A 394 -6.06 -8.89 16.69
C ARG A 394 -4.70 -9.03 15.99
N VAL A 395 -4.04 -7.88 15.79
CA VAL A 395 -2.74 -7.82 15.12
C VAL A 395 -1.69 -8.56 15.98
N ALA A 396 -1.17 -9.64 15.44
CA ALA A 396 -0.06 -10.33 16.07
C ALA A 396 1.25 -9.55 15.88
N PRO A 397 2.13 -9.50 16.89
CA PRO A 397 3.48 -9.01 16.69
C PRO A 397 4.19 -9.85 15.61
N ALA A 398 5.09 -9.22 14.84
CA ALA A 398 5.85 -9.94 13.84
C ALA A 398 6.57 -11.15 14.48
N PRO A 399 6.58 -12.33 13.83
CA PRO A 399 7.15 -13.53 14.41
C PRO A 399 8.64 -13.34 14.69
N SER A 400 9.07 -13.77 15.87
CA SER A 400 10.50 -13.90 16.13
C SER A 400 11.01 -15.04 15.24
N ARG A 401 11.92 -14.77 14.30
CA ARG A 401 12.62 -15.87 13.64
C ARG A 401 13.33 -16.67 14.73
N ARG A 402 12.97 -17.93 14.89
CA ARG A 402 13.83 -18.87 15.60
C ARG A 402 15.10 -19.00 14.75
N SER A 403 16.22 -18.71 15.37
CA SER A 403 17.58 -18.90 14.84
C SER A 403 17.78 -20.32 14.34
#